data_b9e28a0281800d10ee42a2e0a06293aa
#
_entry.id   b9e28a0281800d10ee42a2e0a06293aa
#
_cell.length_a   1.000
_cell.length_b   1.000
_cell.length_c   1.000
_cell.angle_alpha   90.00
_cell.angle_beta   90.00
_cell.angle_gamma   90.00
#
_symmetry.space_group_name_H-M   'P 1'
#
loop_
_entity.id
_entity.type
_entity.pdbx_description
1 polymer ?
#
loop_
_entity_poly.entity_id
_entity_poly.type
_entity_poly.pdbx_seq_one_letter_code
_entity_poly.pdbx_strand_id
1 'polypeptide(L)'
;MNFSRLKKDSDFKRVYNKGKSYGCKNLVLYYLPNGTDEFRVGFSISKKVGKAVVRNRIRRYLKESLKFYEPHGKGLDIIFIGRVAASESDFHDVRKSAGYLFKKTGLKIYEKNIKKSTDL
;
A
#
# COMPACT_ATOMS: atom_id res chain seq x y z
N MET A 1 -5.32 4.09 13.49
CA MET A 1 -4.70 3.50 12.31
C MET A 1 -3.24 3.90 12.24
N ASN A 2 -2.37 2.97 11.88
CA ASN A 2 -0.92 3.20 11.90
C ASN A 2 -0.38 3.93 10.66
N PHE A 3 -1.23 4.18 9.70
CA PHE A 3 -0.87 4.87 8.46
C PHE A 3 -1.71 6.12 8.31
N SER A 4 -1.05 7.24 8.03
CA SER A 4 -1.76 8.47 7.66
C SER A 4 -1.84 8.57 6.15
N ARG A 5 -2.52 9.58 5.66
CA ARG A 5 -2.76 9.73 4.24
C ARG A 5 -1.74 10.64 3.58
N LEU A 6 -1.15 10.19 2.49
CA LEU A 6 -0.31 11.01 1.63
C LEU A 6 -1.22 11.78 0.68
N LYS A 7 -1.19 13.10 0.71
CA LYS A 7 -2.18 13.94 0.01
C LYS A 7 -1.60 14.84 -1.07
N LYS A 8 -0.42 15.41 -0.84
CA LYS A 8 0.10 16.46 -1.71
C LYS A 8 0.72 15.90 -2.98
N ASP A 9 0.43 16.55 -4.11
CA ASP A 9 1.05 16.18 -5.38
C ASP A 9 2.56 16.25 -5.33
N SER A 10 3.11 17.24 -4.60
CA SER A 10 4.55 17.34 -4.44
C SER A 10 5.16 16.15 -3.73
N ASP A 11 4.45 15.59 -2.75
CA ASP A 11 4.90 14.40 -2.05
C ASP A 11 4.88 13.18 -2.97
N PHE A 12 3.84 13.02 -3.77
CA PHE A 12 3.76 11.93 -4.75
C PHE A 12 4.92 12.04 -5.74
N LYS A 13 5.17 13.23 -6.29
CA LYS A 13 6.27 13.44 -7.23
C LYS A 13 7.62 13.10 -6.63
N ARG A 14 7.83 13.48 -5.38
CA ARG A 14 9.09 13.20 -4.70
C ARG A 14 9.30 11.70 -4.56
N VAL A 15 8.27 10.96 -4.19
CA VAL A 15 8.36 9.50 -4.03
C VAL A 15 8.63 8.85 -5.38
N TYR A 16 7.94 9.27 -6.43
CA TYR A 16 8.18 8.72 -7.78
C TYR A 16 9.59 9.00 -8.28
N ASN A 17 10.12 10.20 -8.00
CA ASN A 17 11.43 10.59 -8.52
C ASN A 17 12.59 10.01 -7.72
N LYS A 18 12.45 9.85 -6.42
CA LYS A 18 13.56 9.48 -5.53
C LYS A 18 13.38 8.15 -4.84
N GLY A 19 12.17 7.62 -4.83
CA GLY A 19 11.87 6.39 -4.11
C GLY A 19 12.29 5.13 -4.86
N LYS A 20 12.22 4.04 -4.15
CA LYS A 20 12.40 2.71 -4.72
C LYS A 20 11.04 2.10 -5.00
N SER A 21 10.99 1.14 -5.91
CA SER A 21 9.74 0.48 -6.25
C SER A 21 9.91 -1.01 -6.47
N TYR A 22 8.85 -1.73 -6.19
CA TYR A 22 8.71 -3.14 -6.50
C TYR A 22 7.30 -3.39 -7.00
N GLY A 23 7.17 -4.33 -7.93
CA GLY A 23 5.89 -4.64 -8.51
C GLY A 23 5.54 -6.11 -8.44
N CYS A 24 4.26 -6.39 -8.52
CA CYS A 24 3.73 -7.71 -8.75
C CYS A 24 2.65 -7.60 -9.82
N LYS A 25 1.88 -8.66 -10.04
CA LYS A 25 0.93 -8.70 -11.15
C LYS A 25 -0.09 -7.56 -11.12
N ASN A 26 -0.62 -7.24 -9.94
CA ASN A 26 -1.75 -6.30 -9.80
C ASN A 26 -1.39 -4.98 -9.13
N LEU A 27 -0.24 -4.88 -8.46
CA LEU A 27 0.16 -3.68 -7.72
C LEU A 27 1.62 -3.34 -7.93
N VAL A 28 1.93 -2.05 -7.80
CA VAL A 28 3.31 -1.58 -7.64
C VAL A 28 3.37 -0.80 -6.34
N LEU A 29 4.44 -0.97 -5.58
CA LEU A 29 4.67 -0.22 -4.36
C LEU A 29 5.90 0.64 -4.53
N TYR A 30 5.74 1.96 -4.31
CA TYR A 30 6.85 2.90 -4.21
C TYR A 30 7.02 3.30 -2.76
N TYR A 31 8.27 3.54 -2.34
CA TYR A 31 8.50 4.02 -0.99
C TYR A 31 9.75 4.90 -0.92
N LEU A 32 9.72 5.82 0.05
CA LEU A 32 10.81 6.75 0.31
C LEU A 32 10.79 7.14 1.78
N PRO A 33 11.94 7.10 2.49
CA PRO A 33 12.00 7.65 3.84
C PRO A 33 11.61 9.12 3.82
N ASN A 34 10.83 9.55 4.81
CA ASN A 34 10.30 10.92 4.83
C ASN A 34 10.87 11.81 5.94
N GLY A 35 11.82 11.30 6.72
CA GLY A 35 12.45 12.08 7.78
C GLY A 35 11.58 12.34 9.00
N THR A 36 10.44 11.68 9.09
CA THR A 36 9.52 11.80 10.23
C THR A 36 9.30 10.44 10.87
N ASP A 37 8.43 10.37 11.85
CA ASP A 37 8.01 9.10 12.44
C ASP A 37 6.71 8.59 11.86
N GLU A 38 6.11 9.34 10.93
CA GLU A 38 4.84 8.97 10.33
C GLU A 38 5.02 8.04 9.13
N PHE A 39 4.06 7.15 8.96
CA PHE A 39 3.94 6.31 7.77
C PHE A 39 2.74 6.80 6.99
N ARG A 40 3.00 7.44 5.85
CA ARG A 40 1.96 8.04 5.02
C ARG A 40 1.78 7.21 3.77
N VAL A 41 0.53 6.92 3.42
CA VAL A 41 0.22 6.06 2.28
C VAL A 41 -0.70 6.78 1.31
N GLY A 42 -0.36 6.71 0.04
CA GLY A 42 -1.20 7.21 -1.04
C GLY A 42 -1.53 6.09 -2.02
N PHE A 43 -2.60 6.28 -2.76
CA PHE A 43 -3.04 5.33 -3.77
C PHE A 43 -3.16 6.04 -5.10
N SER A 44 -2.64 5.41 -6.15
CA SER A 44 -2.73 5.95 -7.50
C SER A 44 -3.28 4.88 -8.43
N ILE A 45 -4.51 5.07 -8.88
CA ILE A 45 -5.19 4.11 -9.73
C ILE A 45 -5.72 4.86 -10.95
N SER A 46 -5.09 4.63 -12.09
CA SER A 46 -5.40 5.37 -13.30
C SER A 46 -6.69 4.89 -13.95
N LYS A 47 -7.22 5.72 -14.85
CA LYS A 47 -8.42 5.39 -15.61
C LYS A 47 -8.25 4.15 -16.47
N LYS A 48 -7.03 3.77 -16.80
CA LYS A 48 -6.75 2.56 -17.58
C LYS A 48 -7.14 1.30 -16.83
N VAL A 49 -7.20 1.34 -15.51
CA VAL A 49 -7.58 0.18 -14.71
C VAL A 49 -9.07 -0.09 -14.81
N GLY A 50 -9.87 0.97 -14.91
CA GLY A 50 -11.31 0.80 -15.03
C GLY A 50 -12.07 2.07 -14.70
N LYS A 51 -13.38 1.96 -14.69
CA LYS A 51 -14.29 3.05 -14.34
C LYS A 51 -14.14 3.44 -12.88
N ALA A 52 -14.72 4.57 -12.51
CA ALA A 52 -14.60 5.10 -11.15
C ALA A 52 -15.02 4.08 -10.08
N VAL A 53 -16.07 3.31 -10.33
CA VAL A 53 -16.53 2.31 -9.37
C VAL A 53 -15.48 1.22 -9.13
N VAL A 54 -14.78 0.82 -10.18
CA VAL A 54 -13.70 -0.19 -10.08
C VAL A 54 -12.53 0.40 -9.31
N ARG A 55 -12.11 1.62 -9.67
CA ARG A 55 -10.99 2.29 -9.02
C ARG A 55 -11.26 2.52 -7.52
N ASN A 56 -12.47 2.92 -7.18
CA ASN A 56 -12.85 3.13 -5.79
C ASN A 56 -12.85 1.82 -5.00
N ARG A 57 -13.27 0.73 -5.64
CA ARG A 57 -13.25 -0.60 -5.03
C ARG A 57 -11.82 -1.02 -4.69
N ILE A 58 -10.88 -0.80 -5.61
CA ILE A 58 -9.47 -1.13 -5.38
C ILE A 58 -8.90 -0.29 -4.24
N ARG A 59 -9.21 1.00 -4.20
CA ARG A 59 -8.77 1.86 -3.09
C ARG A 59 -9.30 1.36 -1.76
N ARG A 60 -10.57 0.95 -1.73
CA ARG A 60 -11.17 0.42 -0.51
C ARG A 60 -10.46 -0.86 -0.08
N TYR A 61 -10.14 -1.76 -1.00
CA TYR A 61 -9.42 -2.98 -0.70
C TYR A 61 -8.03 -2.69 -0.14
N LEU A 62 -7.34 -1.70 -0.69
CA LEU A 62 -6.03 -1.30 -0.18
C LEU A 62 -6.13 -0.73 1.23
N LYS A 63 -7.08 0.15 1.47
CA LYS A 63 -7.30 0.71 2.81
C LYS A 63 -7.62 -0.37 3.83
N GLU A 64 -8.50 -1.29 3.47
CA GLU A 64 -8.85 -2.39 4.37
C GLU A 64 -7.65 -3.31 4.61
N SER A 65 -6.85 -3.55 3.58
CA SER A 65 -5.65 -4.38 3.71
C SER A 65 -4.66 -3.80 4.71
N LEU A 66 -4.48 -2.49 4.71
CA LEU A 66 -3.53 -1.83 5.61
C LEU A 66 -3.87 -2.02 7.08
N LYS A 67 -5.11 -2.27 7.40
CA LYS A 67 -5.53 -2.51 8.78
C LYS A 67 -4.89 -3.77 9.38
N PHE A 68 -4.43 -4.67 8.53
CA PHE A 68 -3.80 -5.91 8.97
C PHE A 68 -2.28 -5.79 9.15
N TYR A 69 -1.72 -4.60 8.90
CA TYR A 69 -0.28 -4.39 8.95
C TYR A 69 0.10 -3.30 9.91
N GLU A 70 1.27 -3.45 10.51
CA GLU A 70 1.80 -2.49 11.47
C GLU A 70 3.21 -2.11 11.07
N PRO A 71 3.46 -0.82 10.82
CA PRO A 71 4.79 -0.34 10.45
C PRO A 71 5.64 -0.08 11.68
N HIS A 72 6.94 -0.30 11.54
CA HIS A 72 7.93 -0.06 12.57
C HIS A 72 9.11 0.70 12.01
N GLY A 73 9.84 1.38 12.87
CA GLY A 73 11.05 2.10 12.49
C GLY A 73 10.75 3.52 12.03
N LYS A 74 11.61 4.03 11.18
CA LYS A 74 11.50 5.40 10.69
C LYS A 74 10.39 5.56 9.67
N GLY A 75 9.78 6.74 9.65
CA GLY A 75 8.65 7.03 8.78
C GLY A 75 8.95 6.90 7.30
N LEU A 76 7.93 6.53 6.56
CA LEU A 76 8.00 6.32 5.12
C LEU A 76 6.81 6.98 4.43
N ASP A 77 7.05 7.45 3.21
CA ASP A 77 5.97 7.76 2.29
C ASP A 77 5.86 6.58 1.34
N ILE A 78 4.68 6.02 1.25
CA ILE A 78 4.40 4.81 0.47
C ILE A 78 3.29 5.11 -0.52
N ILE A 79 3.46 4.67 -1.77
CA ILE A 79 2.42 4.79 -2.78
C ILE A 79 2.15 3.41 -3.35
N PHE A 80 0.88 3.02 -3.34
CA PHE A 80 0.43 1.84 -4.08
C PHE A 80 -0.18 2.27 -5.39
N ILE A 81 0.29 1.69 -6.48
CA ILE A 81 -0.28 1.89 -7.81
C ILE A 81 -1.06 0.65 -8.18
N GLY A 82 -2.31 0.83 -8.57
CA GLY A 82 -3.10 -0.27 -9.12
C GLY A 82 -2.78 -0.47 -10.58
N ARG A 83 -2.36 -1.69 -10.94
CA ARG A 83 -2.12 -2.05 -12.34
C ARG A 83 -3.44 -2.51 -12.97
N VAL A 84 -3.45 -2.63 -14.29
CA VAL A 84 -4.66 -3.06 -15.01
C VAL A 84 -5.22 -4.37 -14.46
N ALA A 85 -4.35 -5.31 -14.12
CA ALA A 85 -4.77 -6.59 -13.55
C ALA A 85 -5.52 -6.46 -12.21
N ALA A 86 -5.38 -5.33 -11.52
CA ALA A 86 -6.09 -5.12 -10.26
C ALA A 86 -7.60 -5.04 -10.44
N SER A 87 -8.07 -4.74 -11.65
CA SER A 87 -9.51 -4.68 -11.94
C SER A 87 -10.21 -6.00 -11.68
N GLU A 88 -9.48 -7.11 -11.77
CA GLU A 88 -10.03 -8.45 -11.54
C GLU A 88 -9.69 -9.02 -10.17
N SER A 89 -9.02 -8.24 -9.34
CA SER A 89 -8.63 -8.67 -8.00
C SER A 89 -9.76 -8.47 -7.01
N ASP A 90 -9.95 -9.45 -6.13
CA ASP A 90 -10.83 -9.27 -4.97
C ASP A 90 -10.01 -8.73 -3.79
N PHE A 91 -10.67 -8.55 -2.65
CA PHE A 91 -9.99 -8.06 -1.46
C PHE A 91 -8.83 -8.96 -1.03
N HIS A 92 -9.06 -10.27 -1.08
CA HIS A 92 -8.02 -11.23 -0.67
C HIS A 92 -6.78 -11.12 -1.55
N ASP A 93 -6.98 -10.98 -2.87
CA ASP A 93 -5.87 -10.82 -3.80
C ASP A 93 -5.07 -9.56 -3.50
N VAL A 94 -5.75 -8.45 -3.27
CA VAL A 94 -5.10 -7.17 -2.99
C VAL A 94 -4.32 -7.24 -1.67
N ARG A 95 -4.93 -7.80 -0.64
CA ARG A 95 -4.27 -7.95 0.66
C ARG A 95 -3.01 -8.81 0.55
N LYS A 96 -3.11 -9.91 -0.15
CA LYS A 96 -1.99 -10.82 -0.35
C LYS A 96 -0.85 -10.16 -1.11
N SER A 97 -1.19 -9.39 -2.15
CA SER A 97 -0.19 -8.66 -2.93
C SER A 97 0.49 -7.58 -2.12
N ALA A 98 -0.26 -6.83 -1.32
CA ALA A 98 0.33 -5.81 -0.45
C ALA A 98 1.32 -6.44 0.53
N GLY A 99 0.95 -7.54 1.15
CA GLY A 99 1.83 -8.27 2.06
C GLY A 99 3.08 -8.79 1.39
N TYR A 100 2.93 -9.33 0.19
CA TYR A 100 4.08 -9.78 -0.62
C TYR A 100 5.05 -8.63 -0.87
N LEU A 101 4.53 -7.46 -1.26
CA LEU A 101 5.36 -6.31 -1.56
C LEU A 101 6.06 -5.77 -0.31
N PHE A 102 5.40 -5.76 0.83
CA PHE A 102 6.06 -5.37 2.08
C PHE A 102 7.23 -6.29 2.41
N LYS A 103 7.09 -7.58 2.20
CA LYS A 103 8.19 -8.52 2.41
C LYS A 103 9.29 -8.34 1.38
N LYS A 104 8.92 -8.17 0.13
CA LYS A 104 9.89 -8.05 -0.97
C LYS A 104 10.77 -6.82 -0.83
N THR A 105 10.22 -5.73 -0.33
CA THR A 105 10.96 -4.49 -0.12
C THR A 105 11.87 -4.53 1.10
N GLY A 106 11.67 -5.50 1.99
CA GLY A 106 12.43 -5.54 3.24
C GLY A 106 12.03 -4.47 4.24
N LEU A 107 10.91 -3.82 4.03
CA LEU A 107 10.41 -2.81 4.95
C LEU A 107 9.95 -3.46 6.26
N LYS A 108 10.09 -2.71 7.36
CA LYS A 108 9.65 -3.19 8.68
C LYS A 108 8.16 -2.95 8.85
N ILE A 109 7.38 -3.56 7.96
CA ILE A 109 5.92 -3.49 7.98
C ILE A 109 5.43 -4.93 8.07
N TYR A 110 4.86 -5.29 9.21
CA TYR A 110 4.54 -6.66 9.53
C TYR A 110 3.06 -6.86 9.71
N GLU A 111 2.61 -8.05 9.39
CA GLU A 111 1.23 -8.42 9.62
C GLU A 111 0.96 -8.45 11.13
N LYS A 112 -0.18 -7.88 11.53
CA LYS A 112 -0.57 -7.89 12.95
C LYS A 112 -0.84 -9.31 13.39
N ASN A 113 -0.39 -9.64 14.58
CA ASN A 113 -0.61 -10.95 15.13
C ASN A 113 -1.97 -11.01 15.82
N ILE A 114 -3.02 -11.19 15.03
CA ILE A 114 -4.37 -11.31 15.55
C ILE A 114 -4.73 -12.75 15.92
N LYS A 115 -3.86 -13.67 15.57
CA LYS A 115 -4.11 -15.08 15.79
C LYS A 115 -4.18 -15.45 17.25
N LYS A 116 -3.52 -14.69 18.09
CA LYS A 116 -3.49 -14.95 19.52
C LYS A 116 -4.85 -15.01 20.16
N SER A 117 -5.79 -14.22 19.64
CA SER A 117 -7.13 -14.19 20.21
C SER A 117 -7.91 -15.48 19.94
N THR A 118 -7.47 -16.26 18.97
CA THR A 118 -8.14 -17.50 18.58
C THR A 118 -7.46 -18.76 19.10
N ASP A 119 -6.33 -18.60 19.73
CA ASP A 119 -5.54 -19.74 20.23
C ASP A 119 -6.00 -20.27 21.58
N LEU A 120 -7.13 -19.82 22.02
CA LEU A 120 -7.65 -20.17 23.33
C LEU A 120 -8.45 -21.47 23.36
#